data_703ff0d133cc846a608d97c22de096e8
#
_entry.id   703ff0d133cc846a608d97c22de096e8
#
_cell.length_a   1.000
_cell.length_b   1.000
_cell.length_c   1.000
_cell.angle_alpha   90.00
_cell.angle_beta   90.00
_cell.angle_gamma   90.00
#
_symmetry.space_group_name_H-M   'P 1'
#
loop_
_entity.id
_entity.type
_entity.pdbx_description
1 polymer ?
#
loop_
_entity_poly.entity_id
_entity_poly.type
_entity_poly.pdbx_seq_one_letter_code
_entity_poly.pdbx_strand_id
1 'polypeptide(L)'
;YVNRNREKILEADLIVLQNEIPEVAIAYTIRMCSDAGRTILWNPAPARALDRDLVERVSYITPNEHEVCLIWETDESRVGSLMEQYPGKLLVTQGEKGVSVYIPGRGLQTLPAMKVEVKDTTGAGDTLNGAFCAGLARGMDELEALRFANAAAGLSVQKYGAQAGMPTLEQVEAALAGA
;
A
#
# COMPACT_ATOMS: atom_id res chain seq x y z
N TYR A 1 -10.63 -22.28 3.22
CA TYR A 1 -11.18 -21.41 2.17
C TYR A 1 -10.13 -21.14 1.07
N VAL A 2 -8.95 -20.59 1.40
CA VAL A 2 -7.88 -20.25 0.45
C VAL A 2 -7.52 -21.44 -0.44
N ASN A 3 -7.27 -22.61 0.15
CA ASN A 3 -6.89 -23.81 -0.60
C ASN A 3 -7.96 -24.26 -1.62
N ARG A 4 -9.24 -24.12 -1.27
CA ARG A 4 -10.34 -24.47 -2.21
C ARG A 4 -10.43 -23.53 -3.41
N ASN A 5 -9.97 -22.28 -3.25
CA ASN A 5 -10.01 -21.25 -4.28
C ASN A 5 -8.62 -20.97 -4.88
N ARG A 6 -7.67 -21.90 -4.66
CA ARG A 6 -6.27 -21.74 -5.07
C ARG A 6 -6.12 -21.31 -6.52
N GLU A 7 -6.73 -22.03 -7.44
CA GLU A 7 -6.63 -21.76 -8.89
C GLU A 7 -7.12 -20.36 -9.21
N LYS A 8 -8.32 -20.01 -8.72
CA LYS A 8 -8.90 -18.69 -8.93
C LYS A 8 -8.06 -17.55 -8.33
N ILE A 9 -7.44 -17.75 -7.16
CA ILE A 9 -6.55 -16.76 -6.56
C ILE A 9 -5.30 -16.58 -7.43
N LEU A 10 -4.76 -17.68 -7.96
CA LEU A 10 -3.56 -17.64 -8.79
C LEU A 10 -3.81 -17.13 -10.22
N GLU A 11 -5.06 -16.96 -10.65
CA GLU A 11 -5.40 -16.24 -11.90
C GLU A 11 -5.16 -14.73 -11.78
N ALA A 12 -5.18 -14.17 -10.56
CA ALA A 12 -4.93 -12.76 -10.36
C ALA A 12 -3.44 -12.43 -10.50
N ASP A 13 -3.13 -11.32 -11.17
CA ASP A 13 -1.75 -10.84 -11.34
C ASP A 13 -1.21 -10.19 -10.06
N LEU A 14 -2.10 -9.60 -9.25
CA LEU A 14 -1.77 -8.91 -8.02
C LEU A 14 -2.74 -9.29 -6.91
N ILE A 15 -2.18 -9.55 -5.73
CA ILE A 15 -2.91 -9.97 -4.53
C ILE A 15 -2.75 -8.87 -3.46
N VAL A 16 -3.87 -8.43 -2.90
CA VAL A 16 -3.86 -7.51 -1.74
C VAL A 16 -4.27 -8.26 -0.49
N LEU A 17 -3.50 -8.12 0.58
CA LEU A 17 -3.74 -8.74 1.87
C LEU A 17 -3.71 -7.69 2.98
N GLN A 18 -4.62 -7.85 3.93
CA GLN A 18 -4.66 -7.08 5.19
C GLN A 18 -4.65 -8.03 6.39
N ASN A 19 -4.37 -7.50 7.58
CA ASN A 19 -4.33 -8.29 8.81
C ASN A 19 -5.73 -8.54 9.43
N GLU A 20 -6.79 -8.36 8.67
CA GLU A 20 -8.18 -8.58 9.11
C GLU A 20 -8.64 -10.04 9.00
N ILE A 21 -7.80 -10.90 8.45
CA ILE A 21 -8.03 -12.34 8.37
C ILE A 21 -7.03 -13.11 9.24
N PRO A 22 -7.29 -14.40 9.57
CA PRO A 22 -6.37 -15.19 10.36
C PRO A 22 -4.96 -15.25 9.78
N GLU A 23 -3.94 -15.11 10.62
CA GLU A 23 -2.53 -15.11 10.23
C GLU A 23 -2.12 -16.33 9.41
N VAL A 24 -2.63 -17.51 9.78
CA VAL A 24 -2.40 -18.76 9.02
C VAL A 24 -2.90 -18.64 7.58
N ALA A 25 -3.99 -17.92 7.33
CA ALA A 25 -4.50 -17.69 5.98
C ALA A 25 -3.61 -16.72 5.22
N ILE A 26 -3.12 -15.65 5.88
CA ILE A 26 -2.17 -14.69 5.30
C ILE A 26 -0.88 -15.43 4.91
N ALA A 27 -0.27 -16.14 5.85
CA ALA A 27 0.98 -16.88 5.64
C ALA A 27 0.87 -17.89 4.50
N TYR A 28 -0.23 -18.66 4.46
CA TYR A 28 -0.48 -19.62 3.39
C TYR A 28 -0.64 -18.92 2.04
N THR A 29 -1.39 -17.81 1.99
CA THR A 29 -1.62 -17.07 0.74
C THR A 29 -0.34 -16.43 0.24
N ILE A 30 0.47 -15.83 1.12
CA ILE A 30 1.77 -15.25 0.74
C ILE A 30 2.68 -16.31 0.12
N ARG A 31 2.87 -17.46 0.78
CA ARG A 31 3.72 -18.54 0.26
C ARG A 31 3.20 -19.04 -1.09
N MET A 32 1.92 -19.36 -1.17
CA MET A 32 1.28 -19.87 -2.38
C MET A 32 1.43 -18.91 -3.57
N CYS A 33 1.16 -17.62 -3.37
CA CYS A 33 1.19 -16.62 -4.43
C CYS A 33 2.63 -16.24 -4.80
N SER A 34 3.52 -16.11 -3.82
CA SER A 34 4.95 -15.87 -4.05
C SER A 34 5.61 -17.01 -4.83
N ASP A 35 5.34 -18.28 -4.47
CA ASP A 35 5.87 -19.44 -5.18
C ASP A 35 5.36 -19.53 -6.65
N ALA A 36 4.19 -18.92 -6.92
CA ALA A 36 3.63 -18.78 -8.27
C ALA A 36 4.06 -17.48 -8.99
N GLY A 37 4.96 -16.69 -8.43
CA GLY A 37 5.48 -15.46 -9.01
C GLY A 37 4.45 -14.32 -9.08
N ARG A 38 3.43 -14.33 -8.21
CA ARG A 38 2.42 -13.27 -8.16
C ARG A 38 2.90 -12.08 -7.36
N THR A 39 2.53 -10.88 -7.79
CA THR A 39 2.77 -9.64 -7.04
C THR A 39 1.87 -9.60 -5.82
N ILE A 40 2.44 -9.33 -4.65
CA ILE A 40 1.70 -9.30 -3.38
C ILE A 40 1.91 -7.94 -2.72
N LEU A 41 0.83 -7.23 -2.47
CA LEU A 41 0.81 -6.07 -1.58
C LEU A 41 0.25 -6.51 -0.23
N TRP A 42 1.02 -6.29 0.83
CA TRP A 42 0.58 -6.49 2.20
C TRP A 42 0.38 -5.15 2.90
N ASN A 43 -0.86 -4.86 3.29
CA ASN A 43 -1.19 -3.76 4.16
C ASN A 43 -1.32 -4.28 5.61
N PRO A 44 -0.38 -3.94 6.51
CA PRO A 44 -0.33 -4.51 7.85
C PRO A 44 -1.32 -3.87 8.83
N ALA A 45 -2.54 -3.62 8.40
CA ALA A 45 -3.63 -3.05 9.18
C ALA A 45 -4.65 -4.15 9.58
N PRO A 46 -5.00 -4.30 10.87
CA PRO A 46 -4.37 -3.69 12.04
C PRO A 46 -2.92 -4.16 12.24
N ALA A 47 -2.11 -3.33 12.92
CA ALA A 47 -0.69 -3.60 13.11
C ALA A 47 -0.42 -4.96 13.76
N ARG A 48 0.23 -5.83 13.03
CA ARG A 48 0.71 -7.14 13.47
C ARG A 48 1.89 -7.52 12.61
N ALA A 49 3.00 -7.89 13.24
CA ALA A 49 4.18 -8.38 12.55
C ALA A 49 3.90 -9.71 11.83
N LEU A 50 4.59 -9.94 10.74
CA LEU A 50 4.70 -11.25 10.09
C LEU A 50 6.11 -11.80 10.30
N ASP A 51 6.24 -13.12 10.19
CA ASP A 51 7.55 -13.76 10.13
C ASP A 51 8.40 -13.15 9.02
N ARG A 52 9.68 -13.01 9.25
CA ARG A 52 10.60 -12.35 8.32
C ARG A 52 10.60 -12.99 6.92
N ASP A 53 10.48 -14.31 6.84
CA ASP A 53 10.40 -15.03 5.56
C ASP A 53 9.16 -14.62 4.75
N LEU A 54 8.04 -14.29 5.41
CA LEU A 54 6.83 -13.79 4.76
C LEU A 54 6.99 -12.34 4.30
N VAL A 55 7.64 -11.51 5.13
CA VAL A 55 7.97 -10.13 4.77
C VAL A 55 8.87 -10.09 3.52
N GLU A 56 9.82 -11.01 3.40
CA GLU A 56 10.70 -11.10 2.23
C GLU A 56 9.95 -11.51 0.95
N ARG A 57 8.88 -12.31 1.07
CA ARG A 57 8.10 -12.85 -0.04
C ARG A 57 7.08 -11.89 -0.64
N VAL A 58 6.63 -10.88 0.09
CA VAL A 58 5.70 -9.89 -0.45
C VAL A 58 6.43 -8.88 -1.33
N SER A 59 5.76 -8.31 -2.30
CA SER A 59 6.34 -7.33 -3.22
C SER A 59 6.32 -5.92 -2.63
N TYR A 60 5.21 -5.55 -2.00
CA TYR A 60 4.98 -4.24 -1.41
C TYR A 60 4.38 -4.35 -0.02
N ILE A 61 4.74 -3.40 0.85
CA ILE A 61 4.22 -3.27 2.21
C ILE A 61 3.80 -1.82 2.41
N THR A 62 2.56 -1.59 2.84
CA THR A 62 1.97 -0.25 2.94
C THR A 62 1.48 0.08 4.36
N PRO A 63 2.36 0.17 5.35
CA PRO A 63 2.02 0.58 6.70
C PRO A 63 1.90 2.11 6.79
N ASN A 64 1.19 2.59 7.81
CA ASN A 64 1.37 3.96 8.27
C ASN A 64 2.55 4.09 9.24
N GLU A 65 2.94 5.33 9.61
CA GLU A 65 4.06 5.60 10.53
C GLU A 65 3.94 4.84 11.86
N HIS A 66 2.72 4.77 12.41
CA HIS A 66 2.46 4.08 13.67
C HIS A 66 2.60 2.56 13.53
N GLU A 67 2.07 1.99 12.46
CA GLU A 67 2.19 0.56 12.16
C GLU A 67 3.65 0.14 11.95
N VAL A 68 4.46 0.97 11.27
CA VAL A 68 5.91 0.73 11.15
C VAL A 68 6.55 0.60 12.52
N CYS A 69 6.31 1.55 13.41
CA CYS A 69 6.92 1.55 14.74
C CYS A 69 6.54 0.30 15.53
N LEU A 70 5.27 -0.13 15.45
CA LEU A 70 4.79 -1.33 16.16
C LEU A 70 5.34 -2.63 15.57
N ILE A 71 5.37 -2.75 14.24
CA ILE A 71 5.75 -4.00 13.54
C ILE A 71 7.25 -4.26 13.61
N TRP A 72 8.07 -3.22 13.47
CA TRP A 72 9.53 -3.35 13.49
C TRP A 72 10.16 -2.95 14.83
N GLU A 73 9.35 -2.72 15.87
CA GLU A 73 9.81 -2.31 17.21
C GLU A 73 10.81 -1.15 17.13
N THR A 74 10.48 -0.14 16.33
CA THR A 74 11.33 1.02 16.03
C THR A 74 10.65 2.32 16.44
N ASP A 75 11.35 3.44 16.31
CA ASP A 75 10.82 4.78 16.50
C ASP A 75 10.79 5.57 15.18
N GLU A 76 10.03 6.66 15.16
CA GLU A 76 9.85 7.49 13.95
C GLU A 76 11.17 7.98 13.35
N SER A 77 12.20 8.24 14.19
CA SER A 77 13.49 8.73 13.70
C SER A 77 14.27 7.68 12.88
N ARG A 78 13.93 6.42 13.03
CA ARG A 78 14.58 5.28 12.35
C ARG A 78 13.79 4.76 11.15
N VAL A 79 12.59 5.25 10.92
CA VAL A 79 11.75 4.79 9.79
C VAL A 79 12.48 4.96 8.45
N GLY A 80 13.17 6.07 8.23
CA GLY A 80 13.96 6.29 7.01
C GLY A 80 15.06 5.24 6.80
N SER A 81 15.79 4.88 7.86
CA SER A 81 16.82 3.83 7.80
C SER A 81 16.24 2.44 7.61
N LEU A 82 15.03 2.19 8.12
CA LEU A 82 14.30 0.95 7.87
C LEU A 82 13.87 0.86 6.39
N MET A 83 13.35 1.95 5.82
CA MET A 83 12.96 2.00 4.42
C MET A 83 14.13 1.74 3.46
N GLU A 84 15.33 2.14 3.84
CA GLU A 84 16.56 1.84 3.10
C GLU A 84 16.87 0.33 3.04
N GLN A 85 16.46 -0.44 4.05
CA GLN A 85 16.60 -1.90 4.07
C GLN A 85 15.56 -2.62 3.19
N TYR A 86 14.47 -1.94 2.85
CA TYR A 86 13.38 -2.45 2.00
C TYR A 86 13.12 -1.52 0.80
N PRO A 87 14.13 -1.30 -0.07
CA PRO A 87 14.03 -0.32 -1.16
C PRO A 87 12.93 -0.70 -2.17
N GLY A 88 12.11 0.26 -2.55
CA GLY A 88 10.98 0.07 -3.45
C GLY A 88 9.80 -0.71 -2.85
N LYS A 89 10.01 -1.39 -1.74
CA LYS A 89 9.08 -2.34 -1.13
C LYS A 89 8.26 -1.73 0.00
N LEU A 90 8.88 -0.96 0.88
CA LEU A 90 8.22 -0.34 2.03
C LEU A 90 7.72 1.06 1.65
N LEU A 91 6.40 1.19 1.53
CA LEU A 91 5.69 2.41 1.15
C LEU A 91 4.98 2.95 2.40
N VAL A 92 5.57 3.93 3.07
CA VAL A 92 5.04 4.42 4.37
C VAL A 92 4.09 5.58 4.15
N THR A 93 2.84 5.41 4.56
CA THR A 93 1.84 6.48 4.54
C THR A 93 1.98 7.37 5.77
N GLN A 94 1.88 8.69 5.58
CA GLN A 94 2.21 9.71 6.59
C GLN A 94 1.12 10.79 6.69
N GLY A 95 -0.13 10.42 6.42
CA GLY A 95 -1.28 11.31 6.47
C GLY A 95 -1.09 12.55 5.58
N GLU A 96 -1.13 13.73 6.18
CA GLU A 96 -0.96 15.01 5.47
C GLU A 96 0.41 15.22 4.81
N LYS A 97 1.44 14.48 5.25
CA LYS A 97 2.76 14.50 4.62
C LYS A 97 2.79 13.67 3.32
N GLY A 98 1.82 12.77 3.13
CA GLY A 98 1.71 11.95 1.92
C GLY A 98 2.26 10.54 2.09
N VAL A 99 3.07 10.07 1.15
CA VAL A 99 3.64 8.71 1.16
C VAL A 99 5.13 8.76 0.83
N SER A 100 5.92 7.98 1.56
CA SER A 100 7.37 7.88 1.37
C SER A 100 7.78 6.51 0.87
N VAL A 101 8.83 6.47 0.05
CA VAL A 101 9.48 5.25 -0.46
C VAL A 101 10.98 5.50 -0.60
N TYR A 102 11.81 4.51 -0.30
CA TYR A 102 13.25 4.59 -0.58
C TYR A 102 13.54 3.99 -1.96
N ILE A 103 14.17 4.77 -2.84
CA ILE A 103 14.53 4.35 -4.20
C ILE A 103 16.06 4.25 -4.32
N PRO A 104 16.61 3.09 -4.73
CA PRO A 104 18.04 2.94 -4.95
C PRO A 104 18.58 4.02 -5.91
N GLY A 105 19.67 4.69 -5.50
CA GLY A 105 20.29 5.77 -6.27
C GLY A 105 19.61 7.13 -6.20
N ARG A 106 18.38 7.20 -5.63
CA ARG A 106 17.65 8.47 -5.41
C ARG A 106 17.41 8.77 -3.92
N GLY A 107 17.60 7.76 -3.05
CA GLY A 107 17.36 7.89 -1.63
C GLY A 107 15.87 7.92 -1.28
N LEU A 108 15.57 8.46 -0.10
CA LEU A 108 14.19 8.61 0.39
C LEU A 108 13.43 9.64 -0.47
N GLN A 109 12.33 9.22 -1.04
CA GLN A 109 11.40 10.06 -1.80
C GLN A 109 10.10 10.18 -1.01
N THR A 110 9.62 11.41 -0.83
CA THR A 110 8.29 11.68 -0.25
C THR A 110 7.43 12.35 -1.30
N LEU A 111 6.31 11.73 -1.62
CA LEU A 111 5.28 12.29 -2.46
C LEU A 111 4.30 13.04 -1.55
N PRO A 112 4.21 14.37 -1.59
CA PRO A 112 3.36 15.12 -0.68
C PRO A 112 1.89 14.80 -0.91
N ALA A 113 1.09 14.82 0.16
CA ALA A 113 -0.36 14.69 0.03
C ALA A 113 -0.96 15.87 -0.74
N MET A 114 -2.07 15.62 -1.41
CA MET A 114 -2.85 16.71 -2.01
C MET A 114 -3.38 17.65 -0.93
N LYS A 115 -3.27 18.95 -1.16
CA LYS A 115 -3.85 19.97 -0.29
C LYS A 115 -5.36 20.07 -0.55
N VAL A 116 -6.14 19.44 0.28
CA VAL A 116 -7.60 19.36 0.16
C VAL A 116 -8.27 19.64 1.50
N GLU A 117 -9.57 20.00 1.46
CA GLU A 117 -10.39 20.05 2.67
C GLU A 117 -10.73 18.61 3.11
N VAL A 118 -10.18 18.21 4.26
CA VAL A 118 -10.40 16.87 4.82
C VAL A 118 -11.74 16.83 5.57
N LYS A 119 -12.61 15.91 5.21
CA LYS A 119 -13.89 15.65 5.90
C LYS A 119 -13.89 14.33 6.66
N ASP A 120 -13.30 13.29 6.06
CA ASP A 120 -13.23 11.96 6.66
C ASP A 120 -12.03 11.20 6.10
N THR A 121 -11.16 10.70 6.98
CA THR A 121 -9.96 9.94 6.57
C THR A 121 -10.21 8.44 6.48
N THR A 122 -11.45 7.99 6.79
CA THR A 122 -11.81 6.57 6.75
C THR A 122 -11.66 6.02 5.33
N GLY A 123 -10.90 4.94 5.19
CA GLY A 123 -10.66 4.28 3.90
C GLY A 123 -9.62 4.95 2.99
N ALA A 124 -8.92 5.99 3.46
CA ALA A 124 -7.85 6.62 2.67
C ALA A 124 -6.70 5.65 2.37
N GLY A 125 -6.29 4.84 3.35
CA GLY A 125 -5.31 3.77 3.16
C GLY A 125 -5.78 2.69 2.19
N ASP A 126 -7.04 2.29 2.29
CA ASP A 126 -7.64 1.31 1.36
C ASP A 126 -7.69 1.86 -0.07
N THR A 127 -8.06 3.15 -0.20
CA THR A 127 -8.05 3.85 -1.49
C THR A 127 -6.64 3.93 -2.07
N LEU A 128 -5.64 4.25 -1.25
CA LEU A 128 -4.24 4.26 -1.69
C LEU A 128 -3.81 2.87 -2.18
N ASN A 129 -4.06 1.82 -1.41
CA ASN A 129 -3.70 0.45 -1.76
C ASN A 129 -4.39 0.00 -3.06
N GLY A 130 -5.70 0.22 -3.16
CA GLY A 130 -6.48 -0.12 -4.35
C GLY A 130 -6.00 0.63 -5.60
N ALA A 131 -5.77 1.93 -5.48
CA ALA A 131 -5.31 2.77 -6.58
C ALA A 131 -3.86 2.44 -7.00
N PHE A 132 -2.97 2.14 -6.05
CA PHE A 132 -1.60 1.68 -6.34
C PHE A 132 -1.62 0.40 -7.18
N CYS A 133 -2.39 -0.59 -6.74
CA CYS A 133 -2.55 -1.84 -7.46
C CYS A 133 -3.19 -1.65 -8.85
N ALA A 134 -4.19 -0.77 -8.96
CA ALA A 134 -4.80 -0.43 -10.24
C ALA A 134 -3.81 0.27 -11.19
N GLY A 135 -2.95 1.14 -10.68
CA GLY A 135 -1.86 1.77 -11.44
C GLY A 135 -0.89 0.75 -12.00
N LEU A 136 -0.40 -0.16 -11.15
CA LEU A 136 0.49 -1.25 -11.57
C LEU A 136 -0.15 -2.15 -12.64
N ALA A 137 -1.42 -2.54 -12.44
CA ALA A 137 -2.18 -3.35 -13.39
C ALA A 137 -2.40 -2.65 -14.75
N ARG A 138 -2.32 -1.32 -14.80
CA ARG A 138 -2.39 -0.49 -16.00
C ARG A 138 -1.02 -0.28 -16.66
N GLY A 139 0.04 -0.84 -16.10
CA GLY A 139 1.41 -0.75 -16.61
C GLY A 139 2.16 0.52 -16.20
N MET A 140 1.69 1.27 -15.20
CA MET A 140 2.46 2.36 -14.60
C MET A 140 3.69 1.82 -13.91
N ASP A 141 4.79 2.57 -13.93
CA ASP A 141 5.92 2.25 -13.05
C ASP A 141 5.54 2.49 -11.57
N GLU A 142 6.36 1.98 -10.66
CA GLU A 142 6.08 2.01 -9.22
C GLU A 142 5.87 3.44 -8.69
N LEU A 143 6.66 4.40 -9.16
CA LEU A 143 6.57 5.78 -8.70
C LEU A 143 5.36 6.50 -9.31
N GLU A 144 5.03 6.21 -10.56
CA GLU A 144 3.81 6.70 -11.22
C GLU A 144 2.56 6.14 -10.53
N ALA A 145 2.53 4.82 -10.27
CA ALA A 145 1.45 4.17 -9.55
C ALA A 145 1.29 4.75 -8.13
N LEU A 146 2.40 5.06 -7.45
CA LEU A 146 2.37 5.65 -6.11
C LEU A 146 1.86 7.11 -6.13
N ARG A 147 2.22 7.90 -7.15
CA ARG A 147 1.64 9.25 -7.36
C ARG A 147 0.14 9.19 -7.63
N PHE A 148 -0.26 8.26 -8.49
CA PHE A 148 -1.67 8.02 -8.79
C PHE A 148 -2.45 7.63 -7.53
N ALA A 149 -1.92 6.73 -6.72
CA ALA A 149 -2.51 6.27 -5.48
C ALA A 149 -2.60 7.38 -4.42
N ASN A 150 -1.56 8.18 -4.27
CA ASN A 150 -1.53 9.30 -3.33
C ASN A 150 -2.56 10.39 -3.71
N ALA A 151 -2.74 10.66 -5.00
CA ALA A 151 -3.80 11.56 -5.47
C ALA A 151 -5.19 10.99 -5.21
N ALA A 152 -5.41 9.69 -5.47
CA ALA A 152 -6.66 9.01 -5.17
C ALA A 152 -7.02 9.07 -3.67
N ALA A 153 -6.05 8.80 -2.79
CA ALA A 153 -6.22 8.91 -1.35
C ALA A 153 -6.56 10.34 -0.91
N GLY A 154 -5.91 11.35 -1.49
CA GLY A 154 -6.22 12.76 -1.23
C GLY A 154 -7.63 13.16 -1.66
N LEU A 155 -8.12 12.62 -2.78
CA LEU A 155 -9.51 12.85 -3.22
C LEU A 155 -10.52 12.16 -2.31
N SER A 156 -10.21 10.96 -1.81
CA SER A 156 -11.13 10.16 -0.99
C SER A 156 -11.51 10.85 0.32
N VAL A 157 -10.60 11.61 0.92
CA VAL A 157 -10.84 12.25 2.23
C VAL A 157 -11.76 13.48 2.18
N GLN A 158 -12.20 13.90 1.01
CA GLN A 158 -13.08 15.06 0.82
C GLN A 158 -14.57 14.76 1.02
N LYS A 159 -14.92 13.50 1.25
CA LYS A 159 -16.31 13.05 1.46
C LYS A 159 -16.38 12.13 2.67
N TYR A 160 -17.55 12.09 3.30
CA TYR A 160 -17.81 11.15 4.39
C TYR A 160 -18.01 9.73 3.88
N GLY A 161 -17.43 8.76 4.62
CA GLY A 161 -17.59 7.33 4.39
C GLY A 161 -16.56 6.73 3.43
N ALA A 162 -16.01 5.58 3.84
CA ALA A 162 -14.91 4.91 3.17
C ALA A 162 -15.13 4.66 1.67
N GLN A 163 -16.30 4.13 1.29
CA GLN A 163 -16.59 3.82 -0.12
C GLN A 163 -17.12 5.03 -0.90
N ALA A 164 -17.91 5.88 -0.26
CA ALA A 164 -18.48 7.06 -0.92
C ALA A 164 -17.41 8.13 -1.24
N GLY A 165 -16.28 8.11 -0.53
CA GLY A 165 -15.12 8.96 -0.77
C GLY A 165 -14.28 8.53 -1.97
N MET A 166 -14.27 7.25 -2.33
CA MET A 166 -13.39 6.73 -3.40
C MET A 166 -13.63 7.46 -4.73
N PRO A 167 -12.56 8.01 -5.36
CA PRO A 167 -12.69 8.71 -6.63
C PRO A 167 -12.83 7.74 -7.81
N THR A 168 -13.38 8.24 -8.92
CA THR A 168 -13.30 7.54 -10.21
C THR A 168 -11.92 7.74 -10.84
N LEU A 169 -11.59 6.92 -11.83
CA LEU A 169 -10.34 7.04 -12.60
C LEU A 169 -10.20 8.46 -13.20
N GLU A 170 -11.24 8.96 -13.84
CA GLU A 170 -11.24 10.28 -14.49
C GLU A 170 -10.98 11.41 -13.48
N GLN A 171 -11.48 11.27 -12.25
CA GLN A 171 -11.24 12.25 -11.19
C GLN A 171 -9.76 12.29 -10.77
N VAL A 172 -9.14 11.11 -10.66
CA VAL A 172 -7.71 11.03 -10.32
C VAL A 172 -6.84 11.57 -11.45
N GLU A 173 -7.13 11.19 -12.70
CA GLU A 173 -6.39 11.68 -13.88
C GLU A 173 -6.52 13.20 -14.03
N ALA A 174 -7.71 13.76 -13.82
CA ALA A 174 -7.93 15.21 -13.86
C ALA A 174 -7.16 15.94 -12.75
N ALA A 175 -7.12 15.39 -11.54
CA ALA A 175 -6.38 15.97 -10.42
C ALA A 175 -4.86 15.97 -10.69
N LEU A 176 -4.34 14.92 -11.28
CA LEU A 176 -2.92 14.82 -11.65
C LEU A 176 -2.53 15.77 -12.81
N ALA A 177 -3.45 16.01 -13.74
CA ALA A 177 -3.22 16.92 -14.85
C ALA A 177 -3.25 18.41 -14.46
N GLY A 178 -3.89 18.74 -13.33
CA GLY A 178 -3.99 20.09 -12.78
C GLY A 178 -2.99 20.44 -11.68
N ALA A 179 -2.09 19.52 -11.33
CA ALA A 179 -1.15 19.64 -10.21
C ALA A 179 0.21 20.25 -10.60
#